data_716be53d91a1edfb667f9c2c346428e2
#
_entry.id   716be53d91a1edfb667f9c2c346428e2
#
_cell.length_a   1.000
_cell.length_b   1.000
_cell.length_c   1.000
_cell.angle_alpha   90.00
_cell.angle_beta   90.00
_cell.angle_gamma   90.00
#
_symmetry.space_group_name_H-M   'P 1'
#
loop_
_entity.id
_entity.type
_entity.pdbx_description
1 polymer ?
#
loop_
_entity_poly.entity_id
_entity_poly.type
_entity_poly.pdbx_seq_one_letter_code
_entity_poly.pdbx_strand_id
1 'polypeptide(L)'
;NPTTYTVEDEITLIKPTKRGYNANWDNGGKISKGSIGDKTFNANWTAIVYKISYNLNGGTINGENPTTYTVEDEITLTNTPTKRGYKATWDNGGKIAKGSIGDKTFNANWEAVVYKISYNLNGGAIDGENPTTYTIEDEITLINPTKRGYDFANWDNDGKIAKGSIGDKTFSAMYTPVVYKITY
;
A
#
# COMPACT_ATOMS: atom_id res chain seq x y z
N ASN A 1 -9.60 -16.00 -43.87
CA ASN A 1 -8.85 -15.50 -45.04
C ASN A 1 -8.88 -16.51 -46.15
N PRO A 2 -8.96 -16.09 -47.44
CA PRO A 2 -8.86 -17.00 -48.58
C PRO A 2 -7.48 -17.67 -48.65
N THR A 3 -7.41 -18.83 -49.29
CA THR A 3 -6.18 -19.61 -49.44
C THR A 3 -5.64 -19.58 -50.87
N THR A 4 -6.41 -19.05 -51.81
CA THR A 4 -6.05 -18.89 -53.23
C THR A 4 -6.56 -17.54 -53.75
N TYR A 5 -5.98 -17.08 -54.84
CA TYR A 5 -6.42 -15.87 -55.53
C TYR A 5 -6.10 -15.94 -57.03
N THR A 6 -6.76 -15.10 -57.80
CA THR A 6 -6.53 -14.92 -59.21
C THR A 6 -6.09 -13.48 -59.50
N VAL A 7 -5.65 -13.18 -60.71
CA VAL A 7 -5.25 -11.84 -61.14
C VAL A 7 -6.41 -10.81 -61.09
N GLU A 8 -7.66 -11.28 -61.05
CA GLU A 8 -8.85 -10.42 -60.98
C GLU A 8 -9.23 -10.05 -59.51
N ASP A 9 -8.65 -10.72 -58.52
CA ASP A 9 -8.99 -10.52 -57.12
C ASP A 9 -8.30 -9.31 -56.50
N GLU A 10 -9.04 -8.60 -55.65
CA GLU A 10 -8.52 -7.65 -54.68
C GLU A 10 -8.87 -8.15 -53.27
N ILE A 11 -7.88 -8.47 -52.46
CA ILE A 11 -8.07 -9.10 -51.16
C ILE A 11 -7.45 -8.24 -50.07
N THR A 12 -8.16 -8.03 -48.97
CA THR A 12 -7.63 -7.52 -47.70
C THR A 12 -7.79 -8.62 -46.65
N LEU A 13 -6.68 -9.08 -46.11
CA LEU A 13 -6.67 -10.14 -45.11
C LEU A 13 -7.24 -9.65 -43.77
N ILE A 14 -8.03 -10.50 -43.12
CA ILE A 14 -8.50 -10.29 -41.76
C ILE A 14 -7.30 -10.37 -40.82
N LYS A 15 -7.13 -9.36 -39.97
CA LYS A 15 -6.03 -9.33 -38.98
C LYS A 15 -6.18 -10.45 -37.96
N PRO A 16 -5.10 -11.15 -37.63
CA PRO A 16 -5.12 -12.17 -36.59
C PRO A 16 -5.24 -11.51 -35.21
N THR A 17 -5.70 -12.28 -34.23
CA THR A 17 -5.84 -11.81 -32.85
C THR A 17 -4.94 -12.61 -31.90
N LYS A 18 -4.31 -11.92 -30.97
CA LYS A 18 -3.54 -12.51 -29.87
C LYS A 18 -3.77 -11.64 -28.62
N ARG A 19 -4.11 -12.27 -27.52
CA ARG A 19 -4.40 -11.57 -26.26
C ARG A 19 -3.23 -10.70 -25.82
N GLY A 20 -3.46 -9.41 -25.62
CA GLY A 20 -2.45 -8.44 -25.18
C GLY A 20 -1.55 -7.91 -26.30
N TYR A 21 -1.89 -8.16 -27.58
CA TYR A 21 -1.12 -7.67 -28.72
C TYR A 21 -2.01 -7.02 -29.76
N ASN A 22 -1.44 -6.03 -30.42
CA ASN A 22 -1.91 -5.55 -31.73
C ASN A 22 -1.23 -6.35 -32.82
N ALA A 23 -1.98 -6.65 -33.90
CA ALA A 23 -1.47 -7.39 -35.03
C ALA A 23 -1.48 -6.56 -36.31
N ASN A 24 -0.48 -6.72 -37.12
CA ASN A 24 -0.47 -6.28 -38.51
C ASN A 24 0.15 -7.38 -39.38
N TRP A 25 -0.40 -7.53 -40.59
CA TRP A 25 0.25 -8.31 -41.63
C TRP A 25 1.43 -7.51 -42.20
N ASP A 26 2.54 -8.18 -42.56
CA ASP A 26 3.51 -7.60 -43.47
C ASP A 26 2.85 -7.16 -44.77
N ASN A 27 3.40 -6.19 -45.48
CA ASN A 27 2.83 -5.61 -46.69
C ASN A 27 1.33 -5.16 -46.55
N GLY A 28 0.88 -4.86 -45.30
CA GLY A 28 -0.48 -4.41 -45.01
C GLY A 28 -1.58 -5.48 -45.22
N GLY A 29 -1.22 -6.73 -45.45
CA GLY A 29 -2.16 -7.84 -45.65
C GLY A 29 -3.03 -7.68 -46.88
N LYS A 30 -2.52 -7.10 -47.95
CA LYS A 30 -3.26 -6.84 -49.18
C LYS A 30 -2.69 -7.57 -50.41
N ILE A 31 -3.58 -8.07 -51.25
CA ILE A 31 -3.31 -8.52 -52.59
C ILE A 31 -4.07 -7.60 -53.51
N SER A 32 -3.39 -6.86 -54.36
CA SER A 32 -4.01 -5.95 -55.33
C SER A 32 -4.40 -6.72 -56.61
N LYS A 33 -5.44 -6.25 -57.28
CA LYS A 33 -5.80 -6.74 -58.60
C LYS A 33 -4.59 -6.70 -59.56
N GLY A 34 -4.41 -7.71 -60.35
CA GLY A 34 -3.27 -7.86 -61.26
C GLY A 34 -2.04 -8.50 -60.62
N SER A 35 -2.08 -8.85 -59.31
CA SER A 35 -0.98 -9.56 -58.64
C SER A 35 -0.79 -10.95 -59.21
N ILE A 36 0.46 -11.41 -59.35
CA ILE A 36 0.84 -12.75 -59.82
C ILE A 36 1.80 -13.43 -58.83
N GLY A 37 1.87 -14.75 -58.88
CA GLY A 37 2.75 -15.60 -58.09
C GLY A 37 2.26 -15.80 -56.66
N ASP A 38 2.77 -16.81 -55.98
CA ASP A 38 2.41 -17.16 -54.61
C ASP A 38 2.74 -16.03 -53.64
N LYS A 39 1.91 -15.85 -52.62
CA LYS A 39 2.09 -14.83 -51.59
C LYS A 39 2.13 -15.49 -50.23
N THR A 40 3.07 -15.05 -49.41
CA THR A 40 3.19 -15.40 -47.97
C THR A 40 3.01 -14.13 -47.14
N PHE A 41 2.19 -14.20 -46.11
CA PHE A 41 1.99 -13.10 -45.17
C PHE A 41 2.36 -13.54 -43.77
N ASN A 42 3.20 -12.73 -43.11
CA ASN A 42 3.58 -12.94 -41.74
C ASN A 42 2.87 -11.94 -40.81
N ALA A 43 2.36 -12.42 -39.69
CA ALA A 43 1.77 -11.57 -38.69
C ALA A 43 2.85 -10.94 -37.81
N ASN A 44 2.86 -9.61 -37.73
CA ASN A 44 3.70 -8.85 -36.83
C ASN A 44 2.88 -8.48 -35.58
N TRP A 45 3.42 -8.77 -34.40
CA TRP A 45 2.78 -8.57 -33.11
C TRP A 45 3.49 -7.47 -32.32
N THR A 46 2.71 -6.51 -31.83
CA THR A 46 3.19 -5.47 -30.91
C THR A 46 2.43 -5.58 -29.61
N ALA A 47 3.14 -5.77 -28.49
CA ALA A 47 2.52 -5.82 -27.18
C ALA A 47 1.80 -4.49 -26.87
N ILE A 48 0.58 -4.59 -26.33
CA ILE A 48 -0.20 -3.44 -25.89
C ILE A 48 0.38 -2.94 -24.58
N VAL A 49 0.63 -1.63 -24.49
CA VAL A 49 1.09 -0.98 -23.26
C VAL A 49 -0.14 -0.59 -22.44
N TYR A 50 -0.20 -1.06 -21.20
CA TYR A 50 -1.23 -0.76 -20.21
C TYR A 50 -0.69 0.18 -19.14
N LYS A 51 -1.56 1.02 -18.58
CA LYS A 51 -1.23 2.00 -17.55
C LYS A 51 -1.27 1.38 -16.16
N ILE A 52 -0.34 1.82 -15.29
CA ILE A 52 -0.38 1.57 -13.85
C ILE A 52 -0.64 2.90 -13.14
N SER A 53 -1.60 2.91 -12.23
CA SER A 53 -1.95 4.06 -11.39
C SER A 53 -1.83 3.70 -9.91
N TYR A 54 -1.59 4.69 -9.07
CA TYR A 54 -1.37 4.51 -7.63
C TYR A 54 -2.28 5.42 -6.82
N ASN A 55 -3.02 4.84 -5.87
CA ASN A 55 -3.79 5.58 -4.89
C ASN A 55 -3.10 5.42 -3.53
N LEU A 56 -2.49 6.49 -3.02
CA LEU A 56 -1.69 6.46 -1.80
C LEU A 56 -2.53 6.60 -0.52
N ASN A 57 -3.85 6.89 -0.63
CA ASN A 57 -4.76 7.01 0.50
C ASN A 57 -4.21 7.88 1.66
N GLY A 58 -3.67 9.05 1.30
CA GLY A 58 -3.11 10.01 2.26
C GLY A 58 -1.68 9.74 2.72
N GLY A 59 -0.98 8.78 2.09
CA GLY A 59 0.45 8.59 2.26
C GLY A 59 1.28 9.33 1.22
N THR A 60 2.59 9.22 1.35
CA THR A 60 3.59 9.68 0.39
C THR A 60 4.47 8.52 -0.05
N ILE A 61 5.01 8.57 -1.26
CA ILE A 61 5.94 7.58 -1.76
C ILE A 61 7.29 8.25 -2.02
N ASN A 62 8.37 7.58 -1.63
CA ASN A 62 9.72 7.99 -1.93
C ASN A 62 10.31 7.01 -2.94
N GLY A 63 10.71 7.50 -4.11
CA GLY A 63 11.11 6.69 -5.26
C GLY A 63 9.97 6.47 -6.25
N GLU A 64 10.28 5.76 -7.32
CA GLU A 64 9.37 5.53 -8.44
C GLU A 64 8.99 4.05 -8.55
N ASN A 65 7.74 3.80 -8.83
CA ASN A 65 7.23 2.50 -9.27
C ASN A 65 6.91 2.58 -10.79
N PRO A 66 6.87 1.44 -11.51
CA PRO A 66 6.53 1.42 -12.93
C PRO A 66 5.15 2.05 -13.19
N THR A 67 5.04 2.89 -14.22
CA THR A 67 3.77 3.54 -14.62
C THR A 67 3.06 2.84 -15.77
N THR A 68 3.73 1.89 -16.41
CA THR A 68 3.19 1.11 -17.53
C THR A 68 3.70 -0.33 -17.48
N TYR A 69 3.01 -1.21 -18.18
CA TYR A 69 3.42 -2.61 -18.37
C TYR A 69 2.80 -3.18 -19.65
N THR A 70 3.30 -4.32 -20.09
CA THR A 70 2.78 -5.11 -21.20
C THR A 70 2.41 -6.53 -20.73
N VAL A 71 1.80 -7.31 -21.61
CA VAL A 71 1.49 -8.73 -21.34
C VAL A 71 2.73 -9.58 -21.08
N GLU A 72 3.92 -9.10 -21.44
CA GLU A 72 5.19 -9.82 -21.30
C GLU A 72 5.86 -9.58 -19.95
N ASP A 73 5.42 -8.52 -19.23
CA ASP A 73 6.03 -8.10 -17.98
C ASP A 73 5.50 -8.89 -16.79
N GLU A 74 6.39 -9.11 -15.81
CA GLU A 74 6.08 -9.49 -14.45
C GLU A 74 6.62 -8.40 -13.53
N ILE A 75 5.74 -7.80 -12.72
CA ILE A 75 6.08 -6.67 -11.86
C ILE A 75 5.84 -7.03 -10.40
N THR A 76 6.78 -6.66 -9.55
CA THR A 76 6.61 -6.56 -8.10
C THR A 76 7.01 -5.15 -7.68
N LEU A 77 6.09 -4.42 -7.06
CA LEU A 77 6.35 -3.07 -6.58
C LEU A 77 7.34 -3.11 -5.42
N THR A 78 8.44 -2.39 -5.54
CA THR A 78 9.50 -2.33 -4.53
C THR A 78 9.35 -1.12 -3.60
N ASN A 79 8.78 -0.03 -4.09
CA ASN A 79 8.53 1.15 -3.30
C ASN A 79 7.14 1.09 -2.67
N THR A 80 7.10 1.05 -1.33
CA THR A 80 5.87 1.16 -0.55
C THR A 80 5.69 2.60 -0.08
N PRO A 81 4.46 3.12 -0.01
CA PRO A 81 4.22 4.45 0.52
C PRO A 81 4.43 4.48 2.03
N THR A 82 4.62 5.68 2.56
CA THR A 82 4.79 5.95 3.98
C THR A 82 3.71 6.88 4.49
N LYS A 83 3.27 6.65 5.72
CA LYS A 83 2.35 7.52 6.46
C LYS A 83 2.72 7.41 7.94
N ARG A 84 2.83 8.57 8.61
CA ARG A 84 3.25 8.63 10.02
C ARG A 84 2.33 7.79 10.90
N GLY A 85 2.91 6.86 11.66
CA GLY A 85 2.20 5.99 12.58
C GLY A 85 1.49 4.80 11.94
N TYR A 86 1.73 4.50 10.65
CA TYR A 86 1.13 3.38 9.95
C TYR A 86 2.17 2.53 9.22
N LYS A 87 1.85 1.25 9.03
CA LYS A 87 2.49 0.34 8.08
C LYS A 87 1.70 0.30 6.81
N ALA A 88 2.39 0.26 5.67
CA ALA A 88 1.77 0.19 4.35
C ALA A 88 1.85 -1.20 3.76
N THR A 89 0.80 -1.59 3.04
CA THR A 89 0.83 -2.68 2.07
C THR A 89 0.11 -2.25 0.81
N TRP A 90 0.55 -2.78 -0.34
CA TRP A 90 -0.23 -2.65 -1.57
C TRP A 90 -1.32 -3.72 -1.62
N ASP A 91 -2.48 -3.40 -2.17
CA ASP A 91 -3.45 -4.42 -2.56
C ASP A 91 -2.82 -5.40 -3.57
N ASN A 92 -3.38 -6.60 -3.68
CA ASN A 92 -2.84 -7.69 -4.52
C ASN A 92 -1.33 -7.97 -4.29
N GLY A 93 -0.77 -7.60 -3.12
CA GLY A 93 0.65 -7.75 -2.79
C GLY A 93 1.58 -6.91 -3.67
N GLY A 94 1.07 -5.88 -4.35
CA GLY A 94 1.85 -5.03 -5.25
C GLY A 94 2.37 -5.76 -6.49
N LYS A 95 1.64 -6.76 -7.02
CA LYS A 95 2.12 -7.61 -8.12
C LYS A 95 1.23 -7.54 -9.35
N ILE A 96 1.88 -7.59 -10.51
CA ILE A 96 1.26 -7.86 -11.80
C ILE A 96 1.92 -9.12 -12.36
N ALA A 97 1.15 -10.19 -12.52
CA ALA A 97 1.65 -11.44 -13.11
C ALA A 97 1.82 -11.31 -14.63
N LYS A 98 2.81 -11.99 -15.18
CA LYS A 98 2.98 -12.16 -16.63
C LYS A 98 1.68 -12.67 -17.26
N GLY A 99 1.33 -12.14 -18.44
CA GLY A 99 0.09 -12.46 -19.13
C GLY A 99 -1.10 -11.59 -18.69
N SER A 100 -0.93 -10.67 -17.73
CA SER A 100 -1.95 -9.70 -17.33
C SER A 100 -2.24 -8.72 -18.46
N ILE A 101 -3.51 -8.26 -18.55
CA ILE A 101 -3.95 -7.25 -19.51
C ILE A 101 -4.81 -6.19 -18.83
N GLY A 102 -4.97 -5.03 -19.49
CA GLY A 102 -5.79 -3.90 -19.03
C GLY A 102 -5.07 -3.05 -17.99
N ASP A 103 -5.50 -1.79 -17.85
CA ASP A 103 -4.94 -0.87 -16.87
C ASP A 103 -5.09 -1.39 -15.44
N LYS A 104 -4.13 -1.06 -14.58
CA LYS A 104 -4.10 -1.46 -13.18
C LYS A 104 -4.06 -0.24 -12.27
N THR A 105 -4.74 -0.34 -11.13
CA THR A 105 -4.62 0.63 -10.04
C THR A 105 -4.23 -0.13 -8.78
N PHE A 106 -3.17 0.32 -8.12
CA PHE A 106 -2.76 -0.16 -6.81
C PHE A 106 -3.20 0.82 -5.72
N ASN A 107 -3.83 0.29 -4.68
CA ASN A 107 -4.25 1.05 -3.53
C ASN A 107 -3.35 0.73 -2.34
N ALA A 108 -2.88 1.77 -1.65
CA ALA A 108 -2.19 1.61 -0.39
C ALA A 108 -3.20 1.28 0.72
N ASN A 109 -2.93 0.22 1.46
CA ASN A 109 -3.64 -0.16 2.68
C ASN A 109 -2.78 0.20 3.88
N TRP A 110 -3.41 0.77 4.92
CA TRP A 110 -2.76 1.28 6.11
C TRP A 110 -3.21 0.51 7.34
N GLU A 111 -2.22 0.03 8.11
CA GLU A 111 -2.41 -0.56 9.42
C GLU A 111 -1.73 0.32 10.46
N ALA A 112 -2.47 0.76 11.48
CA ALA A 112 -1.89 1.57 12.55
C ALA A 112 -0.83 0.77 13.33
N VAL A 113 0.32 1.40 13.57
CA VAL A 113 1.40 0.80 14.36
C VAL A 113 0.98 0.79 15.82
N VAL A 114 1.11 -0.37 16.47
CA VAL A 114 0.86 -0.52 17.90
C VAL A 114 2.13 -0.21 18.66
N TYR A 115 2.06 0.74 19.60
CA TYR A 115 3.14 1.16 20.48
C TYR A 115 2.89 0.68 21.90
N LYS A 116 3.96 0.46 22.68
CA LYS A 116 3.93 -0.04 24.04
C LYS A 116 3.79 1.10 25.04
N ILE A 117 3.02 0.85 26.11
CA ILE A 117 3.00 1.71 27.31
C ILE A 117 3.58 0.93 28.48
N SER A 118 4.51 1.54 29.20
CA SER A 118 5.13 0.98 30.40
C SER A 118 4.90 1.92 31.59
N TYR A 119 4.79 1.37 32.80
CA TYR A 119 4.48 2.09 34.01
C TYR A 119 5.51 1.83 35.10
N ASN A 120 6.00 2.90 35.73
CA ASN A 120 6.73 2.85 36.97
C ASN A 120 5.86 3.47 38.07
N LEU A 121 5.27 2.63 38.90
CA LEU A 121 4.33 3.08 39.96
C LEU A 121 5.04 3.61 41.22
N ASN A 122 6.38 3.52 41.33
CA ASN A 122 7.19 3.98 42.47
C ASN A 122 6.60 3.54 43.81
N GLY A 123 6.12 2.29 43.92
CA GLY A 123 5.54 1.71 45.11
C GLY A 123 4.07 2.04 45.35
N GLY A 124 3.39 2.67 44.40
CA GLY A 124 1.93 2.82 44.38
C GLY A 124 1.21 1.63 43.74
N ALA A 125 -0.12 1.65 43.79
CA ALA A 125 -1.00 0.69 43.16
C ALA A 125 -2.10 1.42 42.37
N ILE A 126 -2.57 0.84 41.28
CA ILE A 126 -3.68 1.35 40.48
C ILE A 126 -4.92 0.52 40.83
N ASP A 127 -6.03 1.19 41.12
CA ASP A 127 -7.35 0.56 41.19
C ASP A 127 -7.97 0.60 39.80
N GLY A 128 -7.99 -0.56 39.12
CA GLY A 128 -8.33 -0.69 37.72
C GLY A 128 -7.15 -1.02 36.82
N GLU A 129 -7.25 -0.78 35.55
CA GLU A 129 -6.21 -1.07 34.55
C GLU A 129 -5.96 0.13 33.62
N ASN A 130 -4.71 0.50 33.46
CA ASN A 130 -4.27 1.38 32.40
C ASN A 130 -3.91 0.57 31.14
N PRO A 131 -4.14 1.12 29.92
CA PRO A 131 -3.77 0.45 28.68
C PRO A 131 -2.28 0.14 28.60
N THR A 132 -1.89 -1.03 28.10
CA THR A 132 -0.48 -1.42 27.89
C THR A 132 0.02 -1.11 26.47
N THR A 133 -0.88 -0.74 25.58
CA THR A 133 -0.57 -0.40 24.19
C THR A 133 -1.47 0.73 23.70
N TYR A 134 -1.05 1.37 22.62
CA TYR A 134 -1.82 2.40 21.93
C TYR A 134 -1.41 2.50 20.45
N THR A 135 -2.20 3.18 19.66
CA THR A 135 -1.94 3.54 18.26
C THR A 135 -1.98 5.06 18.08
N ILE A 136 -1.65 5.53 16.91
CA ILE A 136 -1.76 6.96 16.55
C ILE A 136 -3.19 7.51 16.62
N GLU A 137 -4.18 6.63 16.62
CA GLU A 137 -5.61 6.99 16.63
C GLU A 137 -6.17 7.18 18.03
N ASP A 138 -5.45 6.70 19.04
CA ASP A 138 -5.93 6.70 20.42
C ASP A 138 -5.65 8.02 21.12
N GLU A 139 -6.56 8.38 22.04
CA GLU A 139 -6.43 9.41 23.05
C GLU A 139 -6.63 8.77 24.42
N ILE A 140 -5.63 8.86 25.31
CA ILE A 140 -5.63 8.16 26.60
C ILE A 140 -5.39 9.15 27.72
N THR A 141 -6.15 9.01 28.81
CA THR A 141 -5.87 9.62 30.12
C THR A 141 -5.72 8.50 31.13
N LEU A 142 -4.57 8.46 31.81
CA LEU A 142 -4.22 7.40 32.75
C LEU A 142 -4.99 7.54 34.08
N ILE A 143 -5.33 6.40 34.67
CA ILE A 143 -5.82 6.31 36.06
C ILE A 143 -4.64 6.61 36.97
N ASN A 144 -4.86 7.48 37.98
CA ASN A 144 -3.87 7.84 38.95
C ASN A 144 -3.66 6.71 39.97
N PRO A 145 -2.43 6.35 40.33
CA PRO A 145 -2.16 5.36 41.37
C PRO A 145 -2.33 5.96 42.76
N THR A 146 -2.54 5.10 43.72
CA THR A 146 -2.54 5.43 45.16
C THR A 146 -1.32 4.86 45.86
N LYS A 147 -0.82 5.53 46.91
CA LYS A 147 0.27 5.06 47.73
C LYS A 147 0.04 5.45 49.20
N ARG A 148 0.09 4.46 50.11
CA ARG A 148 -0.17 4.69 51.52
C ARG A 148 0.81 5.73 52.13
N GLY A 149 0.26 6.76 52.77
CA GLY A 149 1.03 7.84 53.39
C GLY A 149 1.55 8.90 52.43
N TYR A 150 1.08 8.90 51.19
CA TYR A 150 1.47 9.86 50.16
C TYR A 150 0.26 10.32 49.37
N ASP A 151 0.31 11.56 48.93
CA ASP A 151 -0.60 12.10 47.92
C ASP A 151 0.02 11.89 46.53
N PHE A 152 -0.78 11.49 45.56
CA PHE A 152 -0.35 11.44 44.17
C PHE A 152 -0.16 12.87 43.65
N ALA A 153 1.05 13.21 43.21
CA ALA A 153 1.35 14.53 42.66
C ALA A 153 0.96 14.60 41.18
N ASN A 154 1.56 13.77 40.36
CA ASN A 154 1.29 13.68 38.94
C ASN A 154 1.98 12.45 38.33
N TRP A 155 1.61 12.11 37.13
CA TRP A 155 2.44 11.34 36.22
C TRP A 155 3.47 12.30 35.58
N ASP A 156 4.67 11.80 35.26
CA ASP A 156 5.47 12.49 34.24
C ASP A 156 4.65 12.57 32.93
N ASN A 157 4.90 13.56 32.09
CA ASN A 157 4.12 13.80 30.86
C ASN A 157 2.57 13.87 31.08
N ASP A 158 2.12 14.40 32.23
CA ASP A 158 0.72 14.65 32.59
C ASP A 158 -0.20 13.42 32.55
N GLY A 159 0.34 12.21 32.42
CA GLY A 159 -0.45 10.98 32.35
C GLY A 159 -1.38 10.91 31.15
N LYS A 160 -1.02 11.53 30.04
CA LYS A 160 -1.85 11.60 28.82
C LYS A 160 -1.07 11.16 27.58
N ILE A 161 -1.78 10.51 26.69
CA ILE A 161 -1.36 10.27 25.32
C ILE A 161 -2.35 10.97 24.41
N ALA A 162 -1.92 12.02 23.73
CA ALA A 162 -2.76 12.73 22.77
C ALA A 162 -2.87 11.96 21.47
N LYS A 163 -4.01 12.05 20.79
CA LYS A 163 -4.20 11.56 19.42
C LYS A 163 -3.09 12.07 18.51
N GLY A 164 -2.58 11.21 17.65
CA GLY A 164 -1.44 11.53 16.79
C GLY A 164 -0.07 11.23 17.41
N SER A 165 0.00 10.75 18.68
CA SER A 165 1.24 10.32 19.30
C SER A 165 1.80 9.06 18.65
N ILE A 166 3.14 8.93 18.64
CA ILE A 166 3.85 7.75 18.14
C ILE A 166 5.00 7.37 19.08
N GLY A 167 5.50 6.14 18.94
CA GLY A 167 6.61 5.58 19.72
C GLY A 167 6.17 5.06 21.07
N ASP A 168 6.96 4.16 21.64
CA ASP A 168 6.71 3.61 22.97
C ASP A 168 6.74 4.71 24.04
N LYS A 169 5.92 4.56 25.08
CA LYS A 169 5.79 5.51 26.18
C LYS A 169 6.09 4.83 27.51
N THR A 170 6.71 5.57 28.41
CA THR A 170 6.89 5.18 29.82
C THR A 170 6.37 6.30 30.70
N PHE A 171 5.54 5.95 31.68
CA PHE A 171 5.01 6.89 32.66
C PHE A 171 5.47 6.51 34.05
N SER A 172 5.96 7.51 34.80
CA SER A 172 6.40 7.36 36.18
C SER A 172 5.52 8.17 37.12
N ALA A 173 4.99 7.52 38.15
CA ALA A 173 4.15 8.16 39.15
C ALA A 173 5.02 8.96 40.15
N MET A 174 4.64 10.19 40.42
CA MET A 174 5.27 11.05 41.44
C MET A 174 4.32 11.25 42.62
N TYR A 175 4.92 11.30 43.83
CA TYR A 175 4.18 11.42 45.10
C TYR A 175 4.79 12.42 46.00
N THR A 176 3.95 13.07 46.86
CA THR A 176 4.37 13.91 47.97
C THR A 176 3.98 13.25 49.30
N PRO A 177 4.83 13.23 50.33
CA PRO A 177 4.47 12.68 51.64
C PRO A 177 3.31 13.46 52.27
N VAL A 178 2.36 12.74 52.86
CA VAL A 178 1.30 13.37 53.66
C VAL A 178 1.87 13.82 55.00
N VAL A 179 1.57 15.06 55.38
CA VAL A 179 2.01 15.62 56.70
C VAL A 179 0.91 15.38 57.73
N TYR A 180 1.26 14.70 58.81
CA TYR A 180 0.35 14.43 59.92
C TYR A 180 0.65 15.34 61.13
N LYS A 181 -0.39 15.79 61.79
CA LYS A 181 -0.27 16.63 63.03
C LYS A 181 -0.09 15.73 64.26
N ILE A 182 0.83 16.11 65.12
CA ILE A 182 0.98 15.53 66.45
C ILE A 182 0.34 16.52 67.44
N THR A 183 -0.52 16.03 68.35
CA THR A 183 -1.11 16.82 69.42
C THR A 183 -0.79 16.15 70.75
N TYR A 184 -0.34 16.92 71.76
CA TYR A 184 -0.02 16.46 73.09
C TYR A 184 -1.10 16.79 74.08
#